data_daa0f0b5534cc1008908733005d8ce74
#
_entry.id   daa0f0b5534cc1008908733005d8ce74
#
_cell.length_a   1.000
_cell.length_b   1.000
_cell.length_c   1.000
_cell.angle_alpha   90.00
_cell.angle_beta   90.00
_cell.angle_gamma   90.00
#
_symmetry.space_group_name_H-M   'P 1'
#
loop_
_entity.id
_entity.type
_entity.pdbx_description
1 polymer ?
#
loop_
_entity_poly.entity_id
_entity_poly.type
_entity_poly.pdbx_seq_one_letter_code
_entity_poly.pdbx_strand_id
1 'polypeptide(L)'
;MTDPDLLYSEEEEALRAAVRDLLADHCDPAAVIARAESDTPHDLRLWKALTDGMGLAGLLVPEERGGQGATHREAAVVLEELGRAVAPVPYLTSAVVATEALLACDDAGDLVEELASGRRI
;
A
#
# COMPACT_ATOMS: atom_id res chain seq x y z
N MET A 1 -11.82 -17.02 25.31
CA MET A 1 -10.92 -16.14 24.51
C MET A 1 -10.12 -17.01 23.56
N THR A 2 -10.16 -16.71 22.29
CA THR A 2 -9.38 -17.41 21.27
C THR A 2 -8.00 -16.75 21.16
N ASP A 3 -6.95 -17.56 21.17
CA ASP A 3 -5.61 -17.02 20.95
C ASP A 3 -5.50 -16.45 19.52
N PRO A 4 -4.77 -15.33 19.32
CA PRO A 4 -4.60 -14.77 17.98
C PRO A 4 -3.81 -15.74 17.11
N ASP A 5 -4.27 -15.94 15.88
CA ASP A 5 -3.53 -16.70 14.89
C ASP A 5 -2.46 -15.80 14.29
N LEU A 6 -1.20 -16.13 14.56
CA LEU A 6 -0.04 -15.37 14.07
C LEU A 6 0.45 -15.85 12.69
N LEU A 7 -0.13 -16.92 12.18
CA LEU A 7 0.18 -17.40 10.84
C LEU A 7 -0.65 -16.64 9.80
N TYR A 8 -0.09 -16.43 8.63
CA TYR A 8 -0.81 -15.80 7.53
C TYR A 8 -1.84 -16.77 6.93
N SER A 9 -2.99 -16.23 6.56
CA SER A 9 -4.03 -16.99 5.85
C SER A 9 -3.64 -17.24 4.39
N GLU A 10 -4.41 -18.10 3.72
CA GLU A 10 -4.21 -18.33 2.27
C GLU A 10 -4.40 -17.04 1.46
N GLU A 11 -5.39 -16.22 1.82
CA GLU A 11 -5.63 -14.93 1.17
C GLU A 11 -4.47 -13.96 1.39
N GLU A 12 -3.93 -13.92 2.60
CA GLU A 12 -2.78 -13.07 2.93
C GLU A 12 -1.53 -13.52 2.18
N GLU A 13 -1.30 -14.84 2.05
CA GLU A 13 -0.20 -15.37 1.26
C GLU A 13 -0.40 -15.13 -0.25
N ALA A 14 -1.62 -15.19 -0.74
CA ALA A 14 -1.93 -14.85 -2.13
C ALA A 14 -1.67 -13.36 -2.42
N LEU A 15 -2.02 -12.49 -1.48
CA LEU A 15 -1.69 -11.06 -1.57
C LEU A 15 -0.18 -10.84 -1.61
N ARG A 16 0.56 -11.52 -0.73
CA ARG A 16 2.03 -11.49 -0.72
C ARG A 16 2.61 -11.86 -2.08
N ALA A 17 2.16 -12.97 -2.64
CA ALA A 17 2.65 -13.46 -3.93
C ALA A 17 2.37 -12.44 -5.05
N ALA A 18 1.18 -11.86 -5.07
CA ALA A 18 0.79 -10.87 -6.08
C ALA A 18 1.64 -9.59 -5.98
N VAL A 19 1.87 -9.09 -4.78
CA VAL A 19 2.72 -7.90 -4.57
C VAL A 19 4.16 -8.20 -4.96
N ARG A 20 4.67 -9.37 -4.56
CA ARG A 20 6.03 -9.79 -4.90
C ARG A 20 6.23 -9.89 -6.41
N ASP A 21 5.28 -10.47 -7.13
CA ASP A 21 5.35 -10.60 -8.59
C ASP A 21 5.33 -9.22 -9.27
N LEU A 22 4.47 -8.31 -8.80
CA LEU A 22 4.41 -6.95 -9.32
C LEU A 22 5.75 -6.22 -9.10
N LEU A 23 6.33 -6.35 -7.91
CA LEU A 23 7.61 -5.72 -7.60
C LEU A 23 8.77 -6.33 -8.41
N ALA A 24 8.73 -7.63 -8.68
CA ALA A 24 9.73 -8.28 -9.54
C ALA A 24 9.72 -7.70 -10.96
N ASP A 25 8.53 -7.33 -11.45
CA ASP A 25 8.36 -6.76 -12.79
C ASP A 25 8.64 -5.26 -12.88
N HIS A 26 8.39 -4.51 -11.79
CA HIS A 26 8.36 -3.04 -11.80
C HIS A 26 9.37 -2.35 -10.88
N CYS A 27 10.11 -3.09 -10.06
CA CYS A 27 11.02 -2.52 -9.07
C CYS A 27 12.43 -3.11 -9.21
N ASP A 28 13.17 -2.62 -10.21
CA ASP A 28 14.55 -3.05 -10.45
C ASP A 28 15.49 -2.45 -9.39
N PRO A 29 16.36 -3.25 -8.73
CA PRO A 29 17.29 -2.74 -7.71
C PRO A 29 18.20 -1.61 -8.18
N ALA A 30 18.70 -1.66 -9.42
CA ALA A 30 19.53 -0.60 -9.97
C ALA A 30 18.75 0.72 -10.12
N ALA A 31 17.49 0.64 -10.51
CA ALA A 31 16.60 1.80 -10.60
C ALA A 31 16.28 2.39 -9.23
N VAL A 32 16.15 1.55 -8.20
CA VAL A 32 15.95 2.00 -6.81
C VAL A 32 17.15 2.84 -6.35
N ILE A 33 18.36 2.36 -6.58
CA ILE A 33 19.60 3.10 -6.22
C ILE A 33 19.67 4.43 -6.95
N ALA A 34 19.43 4.43 -8.26
CA ALA A 34 19.46 5.65 -9.06
C ALA A 34 18.42 6.68 -8.57
N ARG A 35 17.25 6.21 -8.19
CA ARG A 35 16.19 7.08 -7.67
C ARG A 35 16.54 7.67 -6.30
N ALA A 36 17.16 6.88 -5.42
CA ALA A 36 17.61 7.36 -4.12
C ALA A 36 18.62 8.51 -4.23
N GLU A 37 19.38 8.56 -5.32
CA GLU A 37 20.36 9.61 -5.61
C GLU A 37 19.78 10.78 -6.42
N SER A 38 18.49 10.73 -6.76
CA SER A 38 17.83 11.74 -7.60
C SER A 38 17.00 12.73 -6.77
N ASP A 39 16.55 13.80 -7.42
CA ASP A 39 15.63 14.78 -6.84
C ASP A 39 14.17 14.29 -6.78
N THR A 40 13.89 13.13 -7.38
CA THR A 40 12.54 12.55 -7.44
C THR A 40 12.55 11.18 -6.75
N PRO A 41 12.50 11.16 -5.40
CA PRO A 41 12.70 9.93 -4.65
C PRO A 41 11.56 8.90 -4.78
N HIS A 42 10.34 9.35 -5.13
CA HIS A 42 9.20 8.45 -5.27
C HIS A 42 9.04 7.98 -6.71
N ASP A 43 8.87 6.67 -6.89
CA ASP A 43 8.55 6.07 -8.18
C ASP A 43 7.04 6.08 -8.39
N LEU A 44 6.55 7.10 -9.09
CA LEU A 44 5.12 7.27 -9.33
C LEU A 44 4.53 6.26 -10.33
N ARG A 45 5.36 5.65 -11.17
CA ARG A 45 4.90 4.56 -12.07
C ARG A 45 4.64 3.30 -11.24
N LEU A 46 5.54 2.97 -10.33
CA LEU A 46 5.36 1.86 -9.41
C LEU A 46 4.16 2.12 -8.50
N TRP A 47 4.03 3.33 -7.96
CA TRP A 47 2.87 3.73 -7.16
C TRP A 47 1.57 3.49 -7.93
N LYS A 48 1.51 3.91 -9.18
CA LYS A 48 0.33 3.71 -10.03
C LYS A 48 0.04 2.24 -10.29
N ALA A 49 1.07 1.42 -10.52
CA ALA A 49 0.88 -0.02 -10.70
C ALA A 49 0.29 -0.67 -9.45
N LEU A 50 0.75 -0.28 -8.27
CA LEU A 50 0.22 -0.79 -7.00
C LEU A 50 -1.22 -0.32 -6.75
N THR A 51 -1.53 0.93 -7.10
CA THR A 51 -2.84 1.53 -6.80
C THR A 51 -3.91 1.18 -7.84
N ASP A 52 -3.62 1.35 -9.13
CA ASP A 52 -4.60 1.08 -10.18
C ASP A 52 -4.80 -0.42 -10.41
N GLY A 53 -3.71 -1.18 -10.35
CA GLY A 53 -3.77 -2.61 -10.63
C GLY A 53 -4.31 -3.45 -9.46
N MET A 54 -4.01 -3.07 -8.23
CA MET A 54 -4.31 -3.89 -7.06
C MET A 54 -5.13 -3.18 -5.99
N GLY A 55 -5.40 -1.88 -6.13
CA GLY A 55 -6.16 -1.12 -5.13
C GLY A 55 -5.48 -0.96 -3.78
N LEU A 56 -4.15 -1.07 -3.71
CA LEU A 56 -3.44 -1.14 -2.44
C LEU A 56 -3.44 0.17 -1.66
N ALA A 57 -3.59 1.31 -2.33
CA ALA A 57 -3.69 2.60 -1.63
C ALA A 57 -4.95 2.70 -0.76
N GLY A 58 -6.01 2.01 -1.14
CA GLY A 58 -7.27 1.97 -0.42
C GLY A 58 -7.48 0.73 0.43
N LEU A 59 -6.44 -0.02 0.73
CA LEU A 59 -6.53 -1.30 1.43
C LEU A 59 -7.27 -1.17 2.77
N LEU A 60 -6.98 -0.15 3.55
CA LEU A 60 -7.56 0.12 4.86
C LEU A 60 -8.83 0.98 4.83
N VAL A 61 -9.20 1.50 3.67
CA VAL A 61 -10.40 2.34 3.51
C VAL A 61 -11.63 1.43 3.37
N PRO A 62 -12.75 1.74 4.06
CA PRO A 62 -13.99 0.97 3.91
C PRO A 62 -14.48 0.91 2.46
N GLU A 63 -15.13 -0.18 2.09
CA GLU A 63 -15.64 -0.39 0.72
C GLU A 63 -16.62 0.70 0.31
N GLU A 64 -17.48 1.15 1.23
CA GLU A 64 -18.47 2.20 0.98
C GLU A 64 -17.82 3.57 0.71
N ARG A 65 -16.52 3.70 0.97
CA ARG A 65 -15.75 4.91 0.70
C ARG A 65 -14.70 4.71 -0.39
N GLY A 66 -14.84 3.67 -1.18
CA GLY A 66 -13.99 3.42 -2.33
C GLY A 66 -12.75 2.56 -2.06
N GLY A 67 -12.64 1.97 -0.88
CA GLY A 67 -11.51 1.14 -0.50
C GLY A 67 -11.78 -0.35 -0.58
N GLN A 68 -10.85 -1.12 -0.06
CA GLN A 68 -10.89 -2.60 -0.05
C GLN A 68 -11.47 -3.17 1.25
N GLY A 69 -11.61 -2.38 2.30
CA GLY A 69 -12.14 -2.83 3.58
C GLY A 69 -11.30 -3.91 4.27
N ALA A 70 -10.00 -3.95 3.99
CA ALA A 70 -9.10 -4.93 4.59
C ALA A 70 -8.61 -4.46 5.97
N THR A 71 -7.78 -5.28 6.59
CA THR A 71 -7.26 -5.03 7.93
C THR A 71 -5.77 -4.66 7.91
N HIS A 72 -5.23 -4.32 9.09
CA HIS A 72 -3.81 -4.06 9.24
C HIS A 72 -2.93 -5.29 8.96
N ARG A 73 -3.50 -6.51 9.01
CA ARG A 73 -2.76 -7.72 8.66
C ARG A 73 -2.37 -7.71 7.18
N GLU A 74 -3.31 -7.37 6.30
CA GLU A 74 -3.05 -7.26 4.86
C GLU A 74 -2.09 -6.10 4.56
N ALA A 75 -2.25 -4.97 5.25
CA ALA A 75 -1.32 -3.84 5.13
C ALA A 75 0.10 -4.23 5.54
N ALA A 76 0.25 -5.02 6.61
CA ALA A 76 1.54 -5.52 7.06
C ALA A 76 2.20 -6.42 6.00
N VAL A 77 1.45 -7.28 5.34
CA VAL A 77 1.95 -8.12 4.25
C VAL A 77 2.50 -7.25 3.11
N VAL A 78 1.76 -6.23 2.72
CA VAL A 78 2.20 -5.28 1.67
C VAL A 78 3.48 -4.57 2.09
N LEU A 79 3.52 -4.05 3.31
CA LEU A 79 4.70 -3.35 3.84
C LEU A 79 5.93 -4.25 3.90
N GLU A 80 5.77 -5.52 4.27
CA GLU A 80 6.87 -6.48 4.27
C GLU A 80 7.47 -6.63 2.86
N GLU A 81 6.62 -6.80 1.84
CA GLU A 81 7.10 -6.97 0.47
C GLU A 81 7.70 -5.69 -0.11
N LEU A 82 7.11 -4.53 0.19
CA LEU A 82 7.68 -3.24 -0.20
C LEU A 82 9.05 -3.02 0.45
N GLY A 83 9.19 -3.37 1.73
CA GLY A 83 10.46 -3.29 2.45
C GLY A 83 11.51 -4.23 1.90
N ARG A 84 11.12 -5.46 1.57
CA ARG A 84 12.02 -6.46 0.97
C ARG A 84 12.60 -5.97 -0.37
N ALA A 85 11.80 -5.29 -1.18
CA ALA A 85 12.22 -4.75 -2.48
C ALA A 85 12.83 -3.35 -2.36
N VAL A 86 12.81 -2.74 -1.19
CA VAL A 86 13.18 -1.32 -0.97
C VAL A 86 12.41 -0.41 -1.94
N ALA A 87 11.12 -0.66 -2.10
CA ALA A 87 10.28 0.03 -3.07
C ALA A 87 10.14 1.53 -2.72
N PRO A 88 10.52 2.44 -3.61
CA PRO A 88 10.53 3.87 -3.33
C PRO A 88 9.14 4.50 -3.57
N VAL A 89 8.16 4.07 -2.78
CA VAL A 89 6.78 4.55 -2.85
C VAL A 89 6.30 5.01 -1.47
N PRO A 90 5.40 6.01 -1.40
CA PRO A 90 4.93 6.56 -0.13
C PRO A 90 3.79 5.74 0.49
N TYR A 91 3.96 4.43 0.59
CA TYR A 91 2.88 3.54 1.05
C TYR A 91 2.57 3.73 2.53
N LEU A 92 3.58 3.65 3.40
CA LEU A 92 3.35 3.79 4.84
C LEU A 92 2.72 5.14 5.18
N THR A 93 3.23 6.21 4.60
CA THR A 93 2.74 7.57 4.91
C THR A 93 1.36 7.83 4.36
N SER A 94 1.05 7.40 3.15
CA SER A 94 -0.23 7.68 2.48
C SER A 94 -1.30 6.65 2.78
N ALA A 95 -1.01 5.37 2.55
CA ALA A 95 -2.01 4.31 2.65
C ALA A 95 -2.29 3.88 4.09
N VAL A 96 -1.36 4.08 5.00
CA VAL A 96 -1.52 3.69 6.41
C VAL A 96 -1.68 4.92 7.30
N VAL A 97 -0.65 5.75 7.44
CA VAL A 97 -0.65 6.84 8.44
C VAL A 97 -1.69 7.91 8.11
N ALA A 98 -1.64 8.49 6.90
CA ALA A 98 -2.59 9.53 6.51
C ALA A 98 -4.02 8.99 6.43
N THR A 99 -4.20 7.79 5.91
CA THR A 99 -5.50 7.13 5.81
C THR A 99 -6.11 6.94 7.21
N GLU A 100 -5.38 6.38 8.16
CA GLU A 100 -5.88 6.16 9.52
C GLU A 100 -6.20 7.48 10.21
N ALA A 101 -5.37 8.51 10.04
CA ALA A 101 -5.61 9.81 10.62
C ALA A 101 -6.90 10.44 10.08
N LEU A 102 -7.13 10.37 8.77
CA LEU A 102 -8.32 10.94 8.15
C LEU A 102 -9.59 10.14 8.46
N LEU A 103 -9.49 8.80 8.57
CA LEU A 103 -10.63 7.98 8.99
C LEU A 103 -11.10 8.30 10.41
N ALA A 104 -10.22 8.80 11.26
CA ALA A 104 -10.55 9.22 12.60
C ALA A 104 -11.18 10.63 12.66
N CYS A 105 -11.17 11.37 11.54
CA CYS A 105 -11.78 12.71 11.44
C CYS A 105 -13.21 12.61 10.94
N ASP A 106 -14.10 13.47 11.50
CA ASP A 106 -15.52 13.47 11.14
C ASP A 106 -15.78 14.10 9.77
N ASP A 107 -14.91 14.99 9.31
CA ASP A 107 -15.11 15.81 8.11
C ASP A 107 -13.95 15.73 7.12
N ALA A 108 -13.32 14.56 7.01
CA ALA A 108 -12.23 14.35 6.05
C ALA A 108 -12.65 14.54 4.58
N GLY A 109 -13.98 14.51 4.32
CA GLY A 109 -14.52 14.78 3.00
C GLY A 109 -13.95 13.85 1.93
N ASP A 110 -13.64 14.42 0.78
CA ASP A 110 -13.14 13.67 -0.38
C ASP A 110 -11.68 13.22 -0.25
N LEU A 111 -10.96 13.64 0.80
CA LEU A 111 -9.55 13.29 0.97
C LEU A 111 -9.37 11.78 1.14
N VAL A 112 -10.29 11.10 1.82
CA VAL A 112 -10.20 9.65 2.01
C VAL A 112 -10.32 8.93 0.67
N GLU A 113 -11.28 9.33 -0.17
CA GLU A 113 -11.45 8.76 -1.51
C GLU A 113 -10.24 9.05 -2.42
N GLU A 114 -9.66 10.24 -2.32
CA GLU A 114 -8.46 10.60 -3.07
C GLU A 114 -7.25 9.74 -2.65
N LEU A 115 -7.08 9.51 -1.34
CA LEU A 115 -6.04 8.61 -0.83
C LEU A 115 -6.29 7.16 -1.27
N ALA A 116 -7.54 6.68 -1.16
CA ALA A 116 -7.92 5.32 -1.52
C ALA A 116 -7.65 5.02 -3.00
N SER A 117 -7.83 6.00 -3.86
CA SER A 117 -7.57 5.86 -5.31
C SER A 117 -6.09 6.02 -5.68
N GLY A 118 -5.23 6.44 -4.76
CA GLY A 118 -3.82 6.72 -5.03
C GLY A 118 -3.56 8.02 -5.77
N ARG A 119 -4.59 8.83 -6.02
CA ARG A 119 -4.44 10.12 -6.69
C ARG A 119 -3.74 11.17 -5.83
N ARG A 120 -3.82 11.01 -4.53
CA ARG A 120 -3.14 11.85 -3.55
C ARG A 120 -2.14 11.02 -2.76
N ILE A 121 -0.98 11.59 -2.50
CA ILE A 121 0.07 10.96 -1.69
C ILE A 121 0.58 11.96 -0.64
#